data_db31c9fb75dfd79d198bbcc5bf9f41be
#
_entry.id   db31c9fb75dfd79d198bbcc5bf9f41be
#
_cell.length_a   1.000
_cell.length_b   1.000
_cell.length_c   1.000
_cell.angle_alpha   90.00
_cell.angle_beta   90.00
_cell.angle_gamma   90.00
#
_symmetry.space_group_name_H-M   'P 1'
#
loop_
_entity.id
_entity.type
_entity.pdbx_description
1 polymer ?
#
loop_
_entity_poly.entity_id
_entity_poly.type
_entity_poly.pdbx_seq_one_letter_code
_entity_poly.pdbx_strand_id
1 'polypeptide(L)'
;MSREKFSIYNLLSLLVLLIHGLIAASAQDLTVFSSCQSHCGGIAIPYPFGIGKDCYLNNNEWYEVICNRTSGNPLPVLKSINRELVNISLPDDSSDVFGLTRIKNPVTSLGCSNMEEISLALNVTGSPFFLTGRNTLVAVGCNNNASMTDDKLQIGGCESTCDVGFGQRGRNRSCNGYRCCQAKILSDRLQQIGIKIESLDDEAYSPLNITEPALFYDKGYGTVELGWFIDRLHNMSVDTGVCYSITEGTSGWSYKRSYRSCRCNSGYRGNPYLSSGCTDIDECEEAKAEGSNHCGKGYDCENIPGNFRCKSNKNKRLAIILGISLGFGLLVAIGAWWLYKFIRKQREIKRKKFSKLNGGLLMQQQLVSNEGNIENTRVFSSKELERATENKSIAT
;
A
#
# COMPACT_ATOMS: atom_id res chain seq x y z
N MET A 1 -9.33 -43.59 -36.51
CA MET A 1 -9.11 -42.13 -36.39
C MET A 1 -10.27 -41.31 -35.80
N SER A 2 -11.48 -41.82 -35.72
CA SER A 2 -12.67 -41.08 -35.21
C SER A 2 -12.86 -41.19 -33.68
N ARG A 3 -12.58 -42.34 -33.07
CA ARG A 3 -12.82 -42.56 -31.63
C ARG A 3 -11.85 -41.84 -30.70
N GLU A 4 -10.58 -41.65 -31.10
CA GLU A 4 -9.59 -40.95 -30.27
C GLU A 4 -9.85 -39.44 -30.21
N LYS A 5 -10.27 -38.84 -31.33
CA LYS A 5 -10.61 -37.40 -31.34
C LYS A 5 -11.83 -37.09 -30.44
N PHE A 6 -12.82 -37.97 -30.38
CA PHE A 6 -13.97 -37.79 -29.51
C PHE A 6 -13.61 -37.89 -28.02
N SER A 7 -12.65 -38.75 -27.67
CA SER A 7 -12.11 -38.84 -26.29
C SER A 7 -11.36 -37.59 -25.86
N ILE A 8 -10.54 -37.03 -26.74
CA ILE A 8 -9.77 -35.82 -26.45
C ILE A 8 -10.68 -34.60 -26.26
N TYR A 9 -11.73 -34.44 -27.07
CA TYR A 9 -12.68 -33.34 -26.89
C TYR A 9 -13.46 -33.42 -25.59
N ASN A 10 -13.85 -34.66 -25.17
CA ASN A 10 -14.52 -34.84 -23.88
C ASN A 10 -13.59 -34.57 -22.70
N LEU A 11 -12.30 -34.94 -22.79
CA LEU A 11 -11.31 -34.65 -21.75
C LEU A 11 -11.03 -33.14 -21.63
N LEU A 12 -10.91 -32.46 -22.75
CA LEU A 12 -10.77 -30.99 -22.80
C LEU A 12 -12.00 -30.26 -22.24
N SER A 13 -13.19 -30.73 -22.58
CA SER A 13 -14.46 -30.19 -22.05
C SER A 13 -14.57 -30.38 -20.54
N LEU A 14 -14.18 -31.54 -20.01
CA LEU A 14 -14.13 -31.80 -18.57
C LEU A 14 -13.08 -30.93 -17.86
N LEU A 15 -11.92 -30.75 -18.46
CA LEU A 15 -10.86 -29.87 -17.92
C LEU A 15 -11.31 -28.40 -17.85
N VAL A 16 -11.97 -27.92 -18.90
CA VAL A 16 -12.55 -26.58 -18.94
C VAL A 16 -13.64 -26.39 -17.89
N LEU A 17 -14.51 -27.39 -17.70
CA LEU A 17 -15.54 -27.36 -16.64
C LEU A 17 -14.93 -27.38 -15.24
N LEU A 18 -13.86 -28.15 -15.02
CA LEU A 18 -13.13 -28.17 -13.74
C LEU A 18 -12.45 -26.82 -13.46
N ILE A 19 -11.83 -26.23 -14.48
CA ILE A 19 -11.20 -24.90 -14.33
C ILE A 19 -12.25 -23.84 -14.04
N HIS A 20 -13.41 -23.86 -14.73
CA HIS A 20 -14.51 -22.93 -14.44
C HIS A 20 -15.10 -23.15 -13.04
N GLY A 21 -15.20 -24.41 -12.59
CA GLY A 21 -15.64 -24.75 -11.24
C GLY A 21 -14.67 -24.24 -10.16
N LEU A 22 -13.36 -24.34 -10.39
CA LEU A 22 -12.33 -23.82 -9.48
C LEU A 22 -12.34 -22.28 -9.43
N ILE A 23 -12.49 -21.63 -10.60
CA ILE A 23 -12.59 -20.16 -10.67
C ILE A 23 -13.89 -19.68 -9.99
N ALA A 24 -15.01 -20.38 -10.15
CA ALA A 24 -16.26 -20.04 -9.49
C ALA A 24 -16.19 -20.22 -7.96
N ALA A 25 -15.49 -21.25 -7.47
CA ALA A 25 -15.31 -21.47 -6.03
C ALA A 25 -14.41 -20.38 -5.38
N SER A 26 -13.36 -19.92 -6.07
CA SER A 26 -12.54 -18.82 -5.59
C SER A 26 -13.23 -17.44 -5.69
N ALA A 27 -14.18 -17.28 -6.61
CA ALA A 27 -14.96 -16.05 -6.74
C ALA A 27 -16.05 -15.91 -5.67
N GLN A 28 -16.54 -17.01 -5.09
CA GLN A 28 -17.56 -16.96 -4.03
C GLN A 28 -17.01 -16.38 -2.72
N ASP A 29 -15.77 -16.65 -2.36
CA ASP A 29 -15.15 -16.08 -1.15
C ASP A 29 -14.91 -14.57 -1.28
N LEU A 30 -14.56 -14.09 -2.47
CA LEU A 30 -14.41 -12.65 -2.74
C LEU A 30 -15.75 -11.89 -2.77
N THR A 31 -16.84 -12.54 -3.17
CA THR A 31 -18.16 -11.88 -3.30
C THR A 31 -18.86 -11.68 -1.97
N VAL A 32 -18.65 -12.54 -0.98
CA VAL A 32 -19.24 -12.42 0.36
C VAL A 32 -18.70 -11.18 1.07
N PHE A 33 -17.41 -10.92 1.00
CA PHE A 33 -16.81 -9.74 1.64
C PHE A 33 -17.03 -8.43 0.85
N SER A 34 -17.25 -8.49 -0.46
CA SER A 34 -17.53 -7.29 -1.27
C SER A 34 -18.89 -6.66 -0.98
N SER A 35 -19.83 -7.41 -0.40
CA SER A 35 -21.15 -6.91 0.00
C SER A 35 -21.16 -6.33 1.42
N CYS A 36 -20.13 -6.55 2.23
CA CYS A 36 -20.07 -6.10 3.60
C CYS A 36 -19.67 -4.62 3.69
N GLN A 37 -20.30 -3.90 4.63
CA GLN A 37 -19.97 -2.53 4.89
C GLN A 37 -18.59 -2.42 5.56
N SER A 38 -17.64 -1.79 4.88
CA SER A 38 -16.24 -1.65 5.33
C SER A 38 -15.96 -0.45 6.22
N HIS A 39 -16.92 0.48 6.35
CA HIS A 39 -16.78 1.70 7.14
C HIS A 39 -18.05 2.01 7.91
N CYS A 40 -17.91 2.64 9.08
CA CYS A 40 -19.01 3.26 9.81
C CYS A 40 -18.62 4.69 10.16
N GLY A 41 -19.29 5.68 9.53
CA GLY A 41 -18.83 7.06 9.59
C GLY A 41 -17.42 7.17 8.99
N GLY A 42 -16.51 7.79 9.70
CA GLY A 42 -15.11 7.93 9.31
C GLY A 42 -14.20 6.77 9.74
N ILE A 43 -14.75 5.71 10.35
CA ILE A 43 -13.97 4.60 10.92
C ILE A 43 -14.02 3.39 9.99
N ALA A 44 -12.84 2.92 9.59
CA ALA A 44 -12.70 1.66 8.85
C ALA A 44 -12.94 0.46 9.77
N ILE A 45 -13.68 -0.54 9.27
CA ILE A 45 -13.99 -1.78 9.97
C ILE A 45 -13.36 -2.94 9.19
N PRO A 46 -12.08 -3.23 9.41
CA PRO A 46 -11.40 -4.32 8.73
C PRO A 46 -11.81 -5.68 9.32
N TYR A 47 -11.90 -6.69 8.48
CA TYR A 47 -12.01 -8.06 8.98
C TYR A 47 -10.78 -8.37 9.88
N PRO A 48 -10.93 -9.05 11.02
CA PRO A 48 -12.02 -9.91 11.46
C PRO A 48 -13.27 -9.21 12.01
N PHE A 49 -13.27 -7.88 12.15
CA PHE A 49 -14.46 -7.12 12.53
C PHE A 49 -15.40 -6.95 11.33
N GLY A 50 -16.69 -6.75 11.61
CA GLY A 50 -17.66 -6.54 10.53
C GLY A 50 -19.01 -6.07 11.01
N ILE A 51 -19.78 -5.49 10.09
CA ILE A 51 -21.11 -4.96 10.30
C ILE A 51 -22.13 -5.88 9.60
N GLY A 52 -23.01 -6.49 10.40
CA GLY A 52 -24.03 -7.37 9.89
C GLY A 52 -23.60 -8.84 9.84
N LYS A 53 -24.60 -9.72 9.72
CA LYS A 53 -24.39 -11.16 9.70
C LYS A 53 -23.45 -11.59 8.57
N ASP A 54 -22.61 -12.55 8.83
CA ASP A 54 -21.64 -13.14 7.90
C ASP A 54 -20.50 -12.17 7.45
N CYS A 55 -20.43 -10.97 8.03
CA CYS A 55 -19.40 -9.97 7.71
C CYS A 55 -18.25 -9.92 8.73
N TYR A 56 -18.32 -10.65 9.81
CA TYR A 56 -17.28 -10.76 10.84
C TYR A 56 -16.89 -12.21 11.07
N LEU A 57 -15.77 -12.41 11.76
CA LEU A 57 -15.14 -13.71 11.93
C LEU A 57 -16.13 -14.75 12.48
N ASN A 58 -16.54 -15.70 11.65
CA ASN A 58 -17.39 -16.88 11.97
C ASN A 58 -18.60 -16.58 12.86
N ASN A 59 -19.21 -15.43 12.66
CA ASN A 59 -20.32 -14.97 13.50
C ASN A 59 -19.97 -14.96 15.01
N ASN A 60 -18.70 -14.78 15.35
CA ASN A 60 -18.25 -14.56 16.72
C ASN A 60 -18.60 -13.14 17.14
N GLU A 61 -19.56 -12.98 18.02
CA GLU A 61 -20.13 -11.68 18.46
C GLU A 61 -19.11 -10.72 19.04
N TRP A 62 -17.93 -11.20 19.44
CA TRP A 62 -16.84 -10.32 19.89
C TRP A 62 -16.31 -9.39 18.80
N TYR A 63 -16.46 -9.76 17.52
CA TYR A 63 -16.02 -8.95 16.37
C TYR A 63 -17.18 -8.23 15.68
N GLU A 64 -18.41 -8.37 16.19
CA GLU A 64 -19.56 -7.70 15.61
C GLU A 64 -19.57 -6.22 15.95
N VAL A 65 -19.66 -5.39 14.93
CA VAL A 65 -19.77 -3.94 15.04
C VAL A 65 -21.18 -3.52 14.60
N ILE A 66 -21.84 -2.76 15.45
CA ILE A 66 -23.10 -2.11 15.12
C ILE A 66 -22.81 -0.70 14.65
N CYS A 67 -23.25 -0.35 13.45
CA CYS A 67 -23.17 1.01 12.94
C CYS A 67 -24.45 1.77 13.30
N ASN A 68 -24.42 2.52 14.41
CA ASN A 68 -25.57 3.29 14.89
C ASN A 68 -25.71 4.59 14.09
N ARG A 69 -26.88 4.81 13.48
CA ARG A 69 -27.19 5.97 12.63
C ARG A 69 -28.20 6.94 13.25
N THR A 70 -28.54 6.76 14.52
CA THR A 70 -29.64 7.54 15.15
C THR A 70 -29.29 9.01 15.40
N SER A 71 -28.01 9.39 15.45
CA SER A 71 -27.56 10.75 15.84
C SER A 71 -26.98 11.57 14.67
N GLY A 72 -27.37 11.29 13.43
CA GLY A 72 -26.93 12.04 12.24
C GLY A 72 -25.57 11.59 11.69
N ASN A 73 -24.55 11.44 12.52
CA ASN A 73 -23.28 10.83 12.13
C ASN A 73 -23.25 9.35 12.55
N PRO A 74 -22.98 8.41 11.63
CA PRO A 74 -22.87 7.01 11.97
C PRO A 74 -21.75 6.75 12.98
N LEU A 75 -22.08 6.06 14.08
CA LEU A 75 -21.16 5.73 15.15
C LEU A 75 -20.96 4.20 15.23
N PRO A 76 -19.73 3.70 15.11
CA PRO A 76 -19.45 2.28 15.27
C PRO A 76 -19.40 1.91 16.75
N VAL A 77 -20.11 0.85 17.12
CA VAL A 77 -20.18 0.33 18.50
C VAL A 77 -19.77 -1.12 18.47
N LEU A 78 -18.79 -1.52 19.27
CA LEU A 78 -18.44 -2.90 19.50
C LEU A 78 -19.53 -3.55 20.35
N LYS A 79 -20.32 -4.43 19.72
CA LYS A 79 -21.57 -4.95 20.28
C LYS A 79 -21.39 -5.64 21.63
N SER A 80 -20.39 -6.52 21.73
CA SER A 80 -20.15 -7.38 22.90
C SER A 80 -19.87 -6.64 24.20
N ILE A 81 -19.25 -5.45 24.10
CA ILE A 81 -18.92 -4.62 25.27
C ILE A 81 -19.71 -3.32 25.30
N ASN A 82 -20.55 -3.07 24.30
CA ASN A 82 -21.35 -1.86 24.16
C ASN A 82 -20.53 -0.56 24.31
N ARG A 83 -19.41 -0.48 23.58
CA ARG A 83 -18.53 0.69 23.58
C ARG A 83 -18.31 1.20 22.17
N GLU A 84 -18.32 2.53 22.02
CA GLU A 84 -18.05 3.20 20.76
C GLU A 84 -16.58 2.99 20.35
N LEU A 85 -16.37 2.60 19.10
CA LEU A 85 -15.05 2.43 18.52
C LEU A 85 -14.50 3.78 18.05
N VAL A 86 -13.23 4.02 18.30
CA VAL A 86 -12.48 5.18 17.84
C VAL A 86 -11.57 4.79 16.67
N ASN A 87 -10.98 3.62 16.72
CA ASN A 87 -10.12 3.08 15.68
C ASN A 87 -9.95 1.56 15.82
N ILE A 88 -9.70 0.89 14.70
CA ILE A 88 -9.27 -0.52 14.63
C ILE A 88 -8.03 -0.57 13.76
N SER A 89 -6.96 -1.20 14.26
CA SER A 89 -5.72 -1.43 13.52
C SER A 89 -5.42 -2.92 13.44
N LEU A 90 -5.00 -3.35 12.27
CA LEU A 90 -4.46 -4.70 12.06
C LEU A 90 -3.04 -4.78 12.65
N PRO A 91 -2.55 -5.99 12.97
CA PRO A 91 -1.15 -6.18 13.31
C PRO A 91 -0.24 -5.74 12.18
N ASP A 92 0.78 -4.96 12.48
CA ASP A 92 1.78 -4.50 11.52
C ASP A 92 3.21 -4.81 11.97
N ASP A 93 4.19 -4.47 11.12
CA ASP A 93 5.61 -4.72 11.41
C ASP A 93 6.20 -3.79 12.48
N SER A 94 5.49 -2.72 12.88
CA SER A 94 6.13 -1.61 13.55
C SER A 94 6.35 -1.82 15.06
N SER A 95 5.55 -2.63 15.76
CA SER A 95 5.73 -2.84 17.20
C SER A 95 4.92 -3.96 17.85
N ASP A 96 3.78 -4.36 17.31
CA ASP A 96 2.85 -5.21 18.01
C ASP A 96 2.54 -6.50 17.28
N VAL A 97 2.66 -7.62 18.00
CA VAL A 97 2.30 -8.95 17.50
C VAL A 97 0.77 -9.15 17.47
N PHE A 98 0.00 -8.15 17.86
CA PHE A 98 -1.46 -8.21 18.01
C PHE A 98 -2.10 -6.99 17.36
N GLY A 99 -3.37 -7.12 16.97
CA GLY A 99 -4.14 -5.99 16.49
C GLY A 99 -4.57 -5.08 17.64
N LEU A 100 -4.84 -3.82 17.32
CA LEU A 100 -5.25 -2.82 18.28
C LEU A 100 -6.65 -2.30 17.98
N THR A 101 -7.40 -1.98 19.02
CA THR A 101 -8.64 -1.21 18.90
C THR A 101 -8.72 -0.19 20.02
N ARG A 102 -9.20 1.00 19.70
CA ARG A 102 -9.46 2.04 20.69
C ARG A 102 -10.95 2.23 20.83
N ILE A 103 -11.41 2.24 22.08
CA ILE A 103 -12.80 2.42 22.46
C ILE A 103 -12.97 3.65 23.34
N LYS A 104 -14.17 4.23 23.33
CA LYS A 104 -14.57 5.25 24.31
C LYS A 104 -15.06 4.55 25.58
N ASN A 105 -14.44 4.87 26.69
CA ASN A 105 -14.89 4.41 28.00
C ASN A 105 -15.43 5.59 28.81
N PRO A 106 -16.63 5.50 29.39
CA PRO A 106 -17.18 6.59 30.18
C PRO A 106 -16.27 6.91 31.37
N VAL A 107 -16.23 8.18 31.72
CA VAL A 107 -15.55 8.62 32.92
C VAL A 107 -16.37 8.19 34.13
N THR A 108 -15.74 7.51 35.07
CA THR A 108 -16.34 7.13 36.36
C THR A 108 -16.14 8.30 37.29
N SER A 109 -17.24 8.85 37.84
CA SER A 109 -17.21 9.82 38.94
C SER A 109 -17.76 9.16 40.22
N LEU A 110 -17.04 9.33 41.34
CA LEU A 110 -17.58 8.95 42.63
C LEU A 110 -18.58 10.04 43.06
N GLY A 111 -19.77 9.59 43.43
CA GLY A 111 -20.76 10.49 44.06
C GLY A 111 -20.33 10.85 45.46
N CYS A 112 -20.89 11.89 46.03
CA CYS A 112 -20.62 12.39 47.38
C CYS A 112 -21.09 11.47 48.51
N SER A 113 -21.33 10.21 48.30
CA SER A 113 -21.69 9.23 49.30
C SER A 113 -20.47 8.34 49.61
N ASN A 114 -20.16 8.23 50.89
CA ASN A 114 -19.04 7.48 51.50
C ASN A 114 -19.11 5.96 51.26
N MET A 115 -19.18 5.54 50.03
CA MET A 115 -19.14 4.13 49.67
C MET A 115 -17.88 3.81 48.92
N GLU A 116 -17.08 2.92 49.48
CA GLU A 116 -16.02 2.19 48.82
C GLU A 116 -16.63 1.35 47.70
N GLU A 117 -16.89 1.94 46.55
CA GLU A 117 -17.43 1.21 45.42
C GLU A 117 -16.30 0.90 44.44
N ILE A 118 -15.89 -0.36 44.39
CA ILE A 118 -15.04 -0.85 43.30
C ILE A 118 -15.91 -0.83 42.06
N SER A 119 -15.73 0.18 41.25
CA SER A 119 -16.37 0.24 39.93
C SER A 119 -15.58 -0.65 38.96
N LEU A 120 -16.25 -1.65 38.38
CA LEU A 120 -15.67 -2.45 37.33
C LEU A 120 -15.59 -1.56 36.04
N ALA A 121 -14.41 -1.00 35.81
CA ALA A 121 -14.22 -0.06 34.73
C ALA A 121 -14.32 -0.70 33.33
N LEU A 122 -13.82 -1.92 33.21
CA LEU A 122 -13.88 -2.71 31.97
C LEU A 122 -13.70 -4.20 32.30
N ASN A 123 -14.56 -5.03 31.69
CA ASN A 123 -14.45 -6.48 31.74
C ASN A 123 -14.59 -7.06 30.33
N VAL A 124 -13.51 -7.65 29.83
CA VAL A 124 -13.45 -8.38 28.57
C VAL A 124 -13.02 -9.83 28.78
N THR A 125 -13.23 -10.34 29.98
CA THR A 125 -12.86 -11.74 30.35
C THR A 125 -13.53 -12.74 29.44
N GLY A 126 -12.75 -13.66 28.92
CA GLY A 126 -13.24 -14.68 28.00
C GLY A 126 -13.33 -14.25 26.55
N SER A 127 -13.04 -12.99 26.26
CA SER A 127 -12.99 -12.45 24.92
C SER A 127 -11.58 -12.60 24.28
N PRO A 128 -11.45 -12.32 22.98
CA PRO A 128 -10.15 -12.17 22.33
C PRO A 128 -9.45 -10.84 22.65
N PHE A 129 -10.05 -9.99 23.49
CA PHE A 129 -9.51 -8.68 23.85
C PHE A 129 -8.78 -8.70 25.18
N PHE A 130 -7.86 -7.76 25.32
CA PHE A 130 -7.11 -7.49 26.55
C PHE A 130 -6.66 -6.03 26.60
N LEU A 131 -6.44 -5.48 27.79
CA LEU A 131 -5.88 -4.15 27.97
C LEU A 131 -4.38 -4.17 27.65
N THR A 132 -3.92 -3.17 26.90
CA THR A 132 -2.49 -3.00 26.64
C THR A 132 -1.83 -2.22 27.76
N GLY A 133 -0.53 -2.47 28.00
CA GLY A 133 0.27 -1.71 28.95
C GLY A 133 0.46 -0.23 28.62
N ARG A 134 -0.07 0.23 27.47
CA ARG A 134 -0.06 1.64 27.06
C ARG A 134 -1.18 2.46 27.72
N ASN A 135 -2.16 1.78 28.30
CA ASN A 135 -3.21 2.47 29.03
C ASN A 135 -2.69 3.07 30.33
N THR A 136 -3.25 4.21 30.68
CA THR A 136 -2.90 4.94 31.88
C THR A 136 -4.19 5.29 32.62
N LEU A 137 -4.25 4.95 33.90
CA LEU A 137 -5.26 5.48 34.83
C LEU A 137 -4.97 6.96 35.07
N VAL A 138 -5.98 7.80 34.93
CA VAL A 138 -5.90 9.20 35.31
C VAL A 138 -7.03 9.47 36.30
N ALA A 139 -6.68 9.86 37.48
CA ALA A 139 -7.63 10.27 38.53
C ALA A 139 -7.52 11.77 38.77
N VAL A 140 -8.64 12.43 38.83
CA VAL A 140 -8.74 13.89 39.00
C VAL A 140 -9.51 14.20 40.26
N GLY A 141 -9.00 15.12 41.03
CA GLY A 141 -9.54 15.53 42.32
C GLY A 141 -8.42 15.81 43.33
N CYS A 142 -8.81 16.24 44.52
CA CYS A 142 -7.89 16.51 45.60
C CYS A 142 -7.99 15.42 46.64
N ASN A 143 -6.85 15.09 47.27
CA ASN A 143 -6.77 14.18 48.40
C ASN A 143 -7.43 12.83 48.11
N ASN A 144 -7.14 12.31 46.90
CA ASN A 144 -7.67 11.03 46.46
C ASN A 144 -6.52 10.01 46.26
N ASN A 145 -6.77 8.80 46.72
CA ASN A 145 -5.98 7.63 46.35
C ASN A 145 -6.76 6.79 45.34
N ALA A 146 -6.29 6.77 44.10
CA ALA A 146 -6.89 5.98 43.02
C ALA A 146 -6.05 4.72 42.79
N SER A 147 -6.67 3.56 42.91
CA SER A 147 -6.03 2.27 42.66
C SER A 147 -6.72 1.49 41.58
N MET A 148 -5.92 0.74 40.81
CA MET A 148 -6.37 -0.26 39.85
C MET A 148 -6.31 -1.65 40.45
N THR A 149 -7.34 -2.44 40.20
CA THR A 149 -7.42 -3.81 40.69
C THR A 149 -7.65 -4.79 39.54
N ASP A 150 -7.03 -5.97 39.65
CA ASP A 150 -7.36 -7.15 38.88
C ASP A 150 -7.92 -8.19 39.82
N ASP A 151 -9.20 -8.53 39.66
CA ASP A 151 -10.03 -9.38 40.55
C ASP A 151 -9.99 -8.91 42.00
N LYS A 152 -9.26 -8.69 42.74
CA LYS A 152 -9.16 -8.13 44.10
C LYS A 152 -7.73 -7.67 44.44
N LEU A 153 -6.79 -7.94 43.53
CA LEU A 153 -5.40 -7.58 43.71
C LEU A 153 -5.17 -6.18 43.19
N GLN A 154 -4.61 -5.31 44.00
CA GLN A 154 -4.15 -4.02 43.54
C GLN A 154 -2.94 -4.18 42.64
N ILE A 155 -3.05 -3.69 41.39
CA ILE A 155 -2.00 -3.79 40.36
C ILE A 155 -1.28 -2.47 40.14
N GLY A 156 -1.79 -1.38 40.65
CA GLY A 156 -1.19 -0.06 40.57
C GLY A 156 -2.10 1.01 41.15
N GLY A 157 -1.60 2.21 41.25
CA GLY A 157 -2.39 3.34 41.74
C GLY A 157 -1.58 4.63 41.77
N CYS A 158 -2.27 5.70 42.09
CA CYS A 158 -1.67 7.03 42.26
C CYS A 158 -2.46 7.87 43.27
N GLU A 159 -1.79 8.84 43.85
CA GLU A 159 -2.35 9.74 44.86
C GLU A 159 -2.29 11.18 44.36
N SER A 160 -3.34 11.94 44.64
CA SER A 160 -3.43 13.35 44.34
C SER A 160 -3.77 14.19 45.54
N THR A 161 -3.08 15.30 45.73
CA THR A 161 -3.29 16.28 46.79
C THR A 161 -3.56 17.67 46.25
N CYS A 162 -4.16 18.52 47.09
CA CYS A 162 -4.31 19.95 46.77
C CYS A 162 -3.54 20.88 47.68
N ASP A 163 -2.80 20.32 48.65
CA ASP A 163 -1.94 21.08 49.53
C ASP A 163 -0.74 21.62 48.77
N VAL A 164 -0.72 22.94 48.67
CA VAL A 164 0.38 23.68 48.00
C VAL A 164 1.51 23.84 49.01
N GLY A 165 2.43 22.87 49.08
CA GLY A 165 3.74 23.14 49.69
C GLY A 165 4.37 24.36 49.01
N PHE A 166 4.83 25.31 49.82
CA PHE A 166 5.50 26.55 49.39
C PHE A 166 6.58 26.23 48.36
N GLY A 167 6.32 26.44 47.04
CA GLY A 167 7.33 26.32 46.00
C GLY A 167 6.85 25.92 44.60
N GLN A 168 5.68 25.31 44.42
CA GLN A 168 5.21 24.87 43.10
C GLN A 168 4.03 25.70 42.55
N ARG A 169 4.25 27.01 42.36
CA ARG A 169 3.36 27.84 41.53
C ARG A 169 3.70 27.70 40.03
N GLY A 170 3.96 26.50 39.59
CA GLY A 170 4.14 26.21 38.16
C GLY A 170 2.85 25.65 37.58
N ARG A 171 2.37 26.20 36.45
CA ARG A 171 1.36 25.60 35.59
C ARG A 171 1.87 24.25 35.11
N ASN A 172 1.82 23.25 35.96
CA ASN A 172 2.19 21.90 35.57
C ASN A 172 0.97 21.27 34.83
N ARG A 173 1.04 21.19 33.51
CA ARG A 173 0.07 20.53 32.65
C ARG A 173 0.13 18.98 32.73
N SER A 174 0.99 18.44 33.55
CA SER A 174 1.17 17.01 33.78
C SER A 174 0.48 16.61 35.09
N CYS A 175 -0.33 15.55 35.06
CA CYS A 175 -1.00 14.97 36.23
C CYS A 175 0.01 14.24 37.11
N ASN A 176 0.76 14.96 37.96
CA ASN A 176 1.85 14.43 38.80
C ASN A 176 1.59 14.56 40.30
N GLY A 177 0.35 14.35 40.75
CA GLY A 177 -0.02 14.36 42.13
C GLY A 177 -0.66 15.65 42.64
N TYR A 178 -0.67 16.76 41.89
CA TYR A 178 -1.38 17.98 42.23
C TYR A 178 -2.70 18.09 41.46
N ARG A 179 -3.82 18.01 42.15
CA ARG A 179 -5.21 18.01 41.62
C ARG A 179 -5.51 16.85 40.66
N CYS A 180 -4.54 16.11 40.24
CA CYS A 180 -4.71 14.88 39.46
C CYS A 180 -3.47 14.03 39.54
N CYS A 181 -3.63 12.75 39.41
CA CYS A 181 -2.53 11.80 39.33
C CYS A 181 -2.73 10.79 38.21
N GLN A 182 -1.66 10.09 37.84
CA GLN A 182 -1.70 9.08 36.80
C GLN A 182 -0.84 7.85 37.20
N ALA A 183 -1.34 6.68 36.80
CA ALA A 183 -0.61 5.42 36.98
C ALA A 183 -0.70 4.59 35.70
N LYS A 184 0.44 4.05 35.24
CA LYS A 184 0.47 3.14 34.09
C LYS A 184 0.01 1.75 34.52
N ILE A 185 -0.65 1.05 33.60
CA ILE A 185 -0.93 -0.38 33.77
C ILE A 185 0.39 -1.13 33.57
N LEU A 186 0.87 -1.78 34.63
CA LEU A 186 2.15 -2.50 34.64
C LEU A 186 2.02 -3.95 34.19
N SER A 187 0.80 -4.47 34.11
CA SER A 187 0.54 -5.85 33.70
C SER A 187 0.07 -5.90 32.26
N ASP A 188 0.70 -6.75 31.45
CA ASP A 188 0.28 -6.99 30.08
C ASP A 188 -0.89 -7.97 30.05
N ARG A 189 -1.81 -7.73 29.11
CA ARG A 189 -2.92 -8.62 28.77
C ARG A 189 -3.97 -8.84 29.85
N LEU A 190 -4.23 -7.83 30.67
CA LEU A 190 -5.36 -7.85 31.57
C LEU A 190 -6.69 -7.92 30.82
N GLN A 191 -7.59 -8.80 31.25
CA GLN A 191 -8.94 -8.90 30.68
C GLN A 191 -10.00 -8.21 31.52
N GLN A 192 -9.67 -7.80 32.73
CA GLN A 192 -10.55 -7.00 33.59
C GLN A 192 -9.75 -5.96 34.36
N ILE A 193 -10.36 -4.84 34.62
CA ILE A 193 -9.81 -3.82 35.49
C ILE A 193 -10.91 -3.19 36.32
N GLY A 194 -10.71 -3.21 37.63
CA GLY A 194 -11.49 -2.46 38.56
C GLY A 194 -10.76 -1.17 38.96
N ILE A 195 -11.50 -0.14 39.27
CA ILE A 195 -10.98 1.11 39.82
C ILE A 195 -11.60 1.33 41.20
N LYS A 196 -10.75 1.58 42.16
CA LYS A 196 -11.12 2.00 43.50
C LYS A 196 -10.55 3.39 43.72
N ILE A 197 -11.38 4.31 44.21
CA ILE A 197 -10.94 5.65 44.58
C ILE A 197 -11.33 5.85 46.06
N GLU A 198 -10.39 6.21 46.89
CA GLU A 198 -10.55 6.49 48.30
C GLU A 198 -10.24 7.96 48.56
N SER A 199 -11.06 8.63 49.37
CA SER A 199 -10.73 9.96 49.90
C SER A 199 -9.73 9.82 51.02
N LEU A 200 -8.68 10.65 51.01
CA LEU A 200 -7.70 10.71 52.07
C LEU A 200 -8.10 11.63 53.24
N ASP A 201 -9.19 12.37 53.08
CA ASP A 201 -9.71 13.28 54.10
C ASP A 201 -10.80 12.60 54.90
N ASP A 202 -10.57 12.42 56.20
CA ASP A 202 -11.56 11.94 57.18
C ASP A 202 -12.61 13.00 57.58
N GLU A 203 -12.42 14.26 57.21
CA GLU A 203 -13.33 15.34 57.53
C GLU A 203 -14.09 15.84 56.32
N ALA A 204 -15.38 15.87 56.50
CA ALA A 204 -16.40 16.28 55.56
C ALA A 204 -16.05 17.54 54.78
N TYR A 205 -15.96 17.37 53.51
CA TYR A 205 -16.55 18.17 52.47
C TYR A 205 -16.48 19.69 52.61
N SER A 206 -15.50 20.28 51.98
CA SER A 206 -15.63 21.63 51.48
C SER A 206 -15.88 21.54 49.95
N PRO A 207 -17.04 22.03 49.43
CA PRO A 207 -17.26 22.07 47.99
C PRO A 207 -16.30 23.07 47.42
N LEU A 208 -15.18 22.60 46.93
CA LEU A 208 -14.29 23.39 46.12
C LEU A 208 -15.07 23.82 44.85
N ASN A 209 -15.30 25.11 44.73
CA ASN A 209 -15.67 25.75 43.46
C ASN A 209 -14.63 25.38 42.41
N ILE A 210 -14.87 24.29 41.70
CA ILE A 210 -14.08 23.88 40.54
C ILE A 210 -14.49 24.82 39.38
N THR A 211 -13.88 25.99 39.33
CA THR A 211 -14.07 26.97 38.27
C THR A 211 -13.14 26.78 37.07
N GLU A 212 -12.31 25.72 37.08
CA GLU A 212 -11.56 25.32 35.90
C GLU A 212 -11.80 23.83 35.63
N PRO A 213 -12.62 23.48 34.62
CA PRO A 213 -12.68 22.09 34.15
C PRO A 213 -11.31 21.70 33.61
N ALA A 214 -10.73 20.67 34.21
CA ALA A 214 -9.54 20.06 33.63
C ALA A 214 -9.84 19.66 32.19
N LEU A 215 -8.99 20.06 31.28
CA LEU A 215 -9.09 19.88 29.81
C LEU A 215 -9.36 18.44 29.32
N PHE A 216 -9.43 17.45 30.21
CA PHE A 216 -9.68 16.06 29.91
C PHE A 216 -11.17 15.65 29.96
N TYR A 217 -12.07 16.49 30.51
CA TYR A 217 -13.46 16.12 30.76
C TYR A 217 -14.49 16.70 29.80
N ASP A 218 -14.04 17.46 28.83
CA ASP A 218 -14.95 18.16 27.89
C ASP A 218 -15.84 17.20 27.07
N LYS A 219 -15.47 15.91 27.03
CA LYS A 219 -16.18 14.89 26.22
C LYS A 219 -16.91 13.82 27.05
N GLY A 220 -16.76 13.78 28.37
CA GLY A 220 -17.39 12.77 29.23
C GLY A 220 -16.91 11.33 29.07
N TYR A 221 -15.84 11.11 28.33
CA TYR A 221 -15.21 9.80 28.13
C TYR A 221 -13.69 9.89 28.01
N GLY A 222 -13.00 8.81 28.40
CA GLY A 222 -11.61 8.53 28.08
C GLY A 222 -11.49 7.53 26.94
N THR A 223 -10.33 7.46 26.28
CA THR A 223 -10.04 6.40 25.31
C THR A 223 -9.23 5.29 25.96
N VAL A 224 -9.66 4.05 25.73
CA VAL A 224 -8.96 2.83 26.17
C VAL A 224 -8.49 2.07 24.96
N GLU A 225 -7.24 1.63 24.97
CA GLU A 225 -6.63 0.80 23.94
C GLU A 225 -6.71 -0.67 24.35
N LEU A 226 -7.31 -1.47 23.50
CA LEU A 226 -7.38 -2.92 23.63
C LEU A 226 -6.54 -3.59 22.56
N GLY A 227 -5.74 -4.56 22.97
CA GLY A 227 -5.16 -5.53 22.06
C GLY A 227 -6.18 -6.62 21.72
N TRP A 228 -6.07 -7.22 20.54
CA TRP A 228 -6.92 -8.34 20.16
C TRP A 228 -6.16 -9.39 19.35
N PHE A 229 -6.63 -10.63 19.47
CA PHE A 229 -6.17 -11.80 18.73
C PHE A 229 -7.35 -12.51 18.08
N ILE A 230 -7.09 -13.48 17.21
CA ILE A 230 -8.10 -14.45 16.77
C ILE A 230 -7.87 -15.80 17.46
N ASP A 231 -8.92 -16.60 17.60
CA ASP A 231 -8.82 -17.95 18.16
C ASP A 231 -8.09 -18.88 17.16
N ARG A 232 -7.24 -19.77 17.68
CA ARG A 232 -6.44 -20.71 16.89
C ARG A 232 -7.25 -21.70 16.06
N LEU A 233 -8.52 -21.92 16.39
CA LEU A 233 -9.40 -22.90 15.69
C LEU A 233 -9.63 -22.57 14.21
N HIS A 234 -9.15 -21.43 13.72
CA HIS A 234 -9.25 -21.03 12.32
C HIS A 234 -8.00 -21.42 11.56
N ASN A 235 -8.14 -22.44 10.69
CA ASN A 235 -7.14 -22.76 9.67
C ASN A 235 -7.21 -21.68 8.57
N MET A 236 -6.53 -20.57 8.78
CA MET A 236 -6.30 -19.59 7.72
C MET A 236 -4.94 -19.89 7.10
N SER A 237 -4.90 -20.24 5.84
CA SER A 237 -3.67 -20.25 5.05
C SER A 237 -3.44 -18.81 4.57
N VAL A 238 -2.39 -18.18 5.05
CA VAL A 238 -1.98 -16.85 4.57
C VAL A 238 -0.80 -17.06 3.64
N ASP A 239 -1.03 -16.98 2.33
CA ASP A 239 -0.01 -17.26 1.32
C ASP A 239 1.15 -16.25 1.35
N THR A 240 0.87 -15.01 1.72
CA THR A 240 1.84 -13.90 1.74
C THR A 240 1.94 -13.21 3.10
N GLY A 241 1.69 -13.95 4.19
CA GLY A 241 1.74 -13.45 5.55
C GLY A 241 2.33 -14.44 6.53
N VAL A 242 2.66 -13.95 7.72
CA VAL A 242 3.16 -14.75 8.85
C VAL A 242 2.15 -14.70 9.99
N CYS A 243 1.80 -15.87 10.50
CA CYS A 243 0.94 -15.99 11.67
C CYS A 243 1.73 -16.50 12.87
N TYR A 244 1.62 -15.80 13.98
CA TYR A 244 2.20 -16.17 15.26
C TYR A 244 1.14 -16.83 16.14
N SER A 245 1.48 -17.98 16.71
CA SER A 245 0.64 -18.63 17.71
C SER A 245 1.14 -18.28 19.10
N ILE A 246 0.26 -17.68 19.88
CA ILE A 246 0.54 -17.29 21.27
C ILE A 246 -0.22 -18.27 22.17
N THR A 247 0.50 -18.93 23.06
CA THR A 247 -0.09 -19.86 24.03
C THR A 247 0.04 -19.24 25.41
N GLU A 248 -1.07 -18.87 26.02
CA GLU A 248 -1.09 -18.44 27.43
C GLU A 248 -1.23 -19.66 28.33
N GLY A 249 -0.23 -19.82 29.19
CA GLY A 249 -0.29 -20.76 30.29
C GLY A 249 -0.55 -20.01 31.59
N THR A 250 -1.75 -20.09 32.12
CA THR A 250 -1.98 -19.71 33.50
C THR A 250 -1.44 -20.84 34.39
N SER A 251 -0.49 -20.51 35.23
CA SER A 251 0.03 -21.40 36.25
C SER A 251 -1.11 -21.77 37.23
N GLY A 252 -1.77 -22.91 36.99
CA GLY A 252 -2.70 -23.46 37.95
C GLY A 252 -3.97 -24.10 37.41
N TRP A 253 -4.48 -23.84 36.21
CA TRP A 253 -5.70 -24.48 35.69
C TRP A 253 -5.59 -24.84 34.20
N SER A 254 -6.18 -25.98 33.87
CA SER A 254 -5.96 -26.82 32.71
C SER A 254 -6.48 -26.30 31.34
N TYR A 255 -6.66 -25.03 31.12
CA TYR A 255 -7.11 -24.49 29.82
C TYR A 255 -6.07 -23.62 29.21
N LYS A 256 -5.29 -24.21 28.29
CA LYS A 256 -4.42 -23.47 27.37
C LYS A 256 -5.27 -22.84 26.30
N ARG A 257 -5.55 -21.54 26.35
CA ARG A 257 -6.06 -20.81 25.22
C ARG A 257 -4.89 -20.52 24.27
N SER A 258 -5.07 -20.86 23.02
CA SER A 258 -4.09 -20.57 21.99
C SER A 258 -4.69 -19.55 21.03
N TYR A 259 -4.05 -18.42 20.93
CA TYR A 259 -4.44 -17.31 20.07
C TYR A 259 -3.52 -17.25 18.85
N ARG A 260 -4.04 -16.65 17.78
CA ARG A 260 -3.27 -16.42 16.56
C ARG A 260 -3.32 -14.93 16.21
N SER A 261 -2.18 -14.40 15.83
CA SER A 261 -2.05 -13.07 15.24
C SER A 261 -1.32 -13.18 13.91
N CYS A 262 -1.86 -12.58 12.87
CA CYS A 262 -1.30 -12.63 11.53
C CYS A 262 -0.97 -11.23 11.03
N ARG A 263 0.14 -11.12 10.29
CA ARG A 263 0.54 -9.90 9.60
C ARG A 263 0.99 -10.24 8.17
N CYS A 264 0.93 -9.27 7.27
CA CYS A 264 1.53 -9.44 5.95
C CYS A 264 3.06 -9.54 6.07
N ASN A 265 3.69 -10.24 5.14
CA ASN A 265 5.15 -10.27 5.03
C ASN A 265 5.69 -8.88 4.68
N SER A 266 6.96 -8.63 4.99
CA SER A 266 7.64 -7.41 4.55
C SER A 266 7.54 -7.25 3.02
N GLY A 267 7.24 -6.03 2.55
CA GLY A 267 6.97 -5.75 1.15
C GLY A 267 5.53 -6.06 0.69
N TYR A 268 4.65 -6.50 1.61
CA TYR A 268 3.23 -6.72 1.34
C TYR A 268 2.37 -5.89 2.29
N ARG A 269 1.22 -5.44 1.81
CA ARG A 269 0.25 -4.64 2.57
C ARG A 269 -1.16 -5.19 2.38
N GLY A 270 -2.00 -4.99 3.39
CA GLY A 270 -3.41 -5.38 3.32
C GLY A 270 -3.89 -6.05 4.59
N ASN A 271 -4.87 -6.93 4.45
CA ASN A 271 -5.48 -7.64 5.57
C ASN A 271 -5.08 -9.11 5.58
N PRO A 272 -4.19 -9.55 6.49
CA PRO A 272 -3.69 -10.92 6.54
C PRO A 272 -4.75 -11.96 6.93
N TYR A 273 -5.92 -11.52 7.38
CA TYR A 273 -7.02 -12.39 7.76
C TYR A 273 -7.98 -12.71 6.60
N LEU A 274 -7.70 -12.19 5.40
CA LEU A 274 -8.41 -12.52 4.16
C LEU A 274 -7.56 -13.44 3.29
N SER A 275 -8.20 -14.33 2.54
CA SER A 275 -7.51 -15.34 1.71
C SER A 275 -6.54 -14.77 0.67
N SER A 276 -6.81 -13.57 0.16
CA SER A 276 -5.93 -12.84 -0.77
C SER A 276 -5.64 -11.42 -0.26
N GLY A 277 -5.58 -11.28 1.07
CA GLY A 277 -5.60 -9.96 1.69
C GLY A 277 -4.26 -9.24 1.75
N CYS A 278 -3.14 -9.95 1.62
CA CYS A 278 -1.81 -9.33 1.54
C CYS A 278 -1.38 -9.20 0.09
N THR A 279 -1.31 -7.98 -0.41
CA THR A 279 -0.91 -7.63 -1.78
C THR A 279 0.50 -7.04 -1.78
N ASP A 280 1.24 -7.32 -2.83
CA ASP A 280 2.57 -6.78 -3.06
C ASP A 280 2.54 -5.25 -3.11
N ILE A 281 3.52 -4.62 -2.49
CA ILE A 281 3.71 -3.18 -2.53
C ILE A 281 4.56 -2.87 -3.76
N ASP A 282 4.08 -2.01 -4.65
CA ASP A 282 4.93 -1.49 -5.74
C ASP A 282 5.73 -0.30 -5.22
N GLU A 283 6.92 -0.59 -4.67
CA GLU A 283 7.80 0.45 -4.13
C GLU A 283 8.29 1.38 -5.24
N CYS A 284 8.32 0.90 -6.48
CA CYS A 284 8.72 1.74 -7.60
C CYS A 284 7.65 2.78 -7.95
N GLU A 285 6.37 2.44 -7.85
CA GLU A 285 5.27 3.39 -8.05
C GLU A 285 5.14 4.36 -6.87
N GLU A 286 5.27 3.88 -5.63
CA GLU A 286 5.25 4.74 -4.44
C GLU A 286 6.36 5.79 -4.51
N ALA A 287 7.60 5.38 -4.83
CA ALA A 287 8.70 6.31 -4.99
C ALA A 287 8.45 7.36 -6.08
N LYS A 288 7.84 6.97 -7.22
CA LYS A 288 7.48 7.92 -8.29
C LYS A 288 6.43 8.92 -7.83
N ALA A 289 5.42 8.47 -7.08
CA ALA A 289 4.38 9.33 -6.53
C ALA A 289 4.95 10.39 -5.56
N GLU A 290 5.99 10.04 -4.81
CA GLU A 290 6.74 10.94 -3.93
C GLU A 290 7.77 11.80 -4.67
N GLY A 291 7.89 11.68 -6.00
CA GLY A 291 8.90 12.39 -6.81
C GLY A 291 10.32 11.88 -6.59
N SER A 292 10.50 10.69 -6.04
CA SER A 292 11.77 10.06 -5.74
C SER A 292 12.04 8.84 -6.62
N ASN A 293 13.26 8.31 -6.53
CA ASN A 293 13.64 7.04 -7.14
C ASN A 293 14.55 6.29 -6.17
N HIS A 294 14.07 5.18 -5.62
CA HIS A 294 14.84 4.34 -4.70
C HIS A 294 16.17 3.85 -5.28
N CYS A 295 16.26 3.72 -6.59
CA CYS A 295 17.45 3.20 -7.26
C CYS A 295 18.51 4.25 -7.62
N GLY A 296 18.21 5.55 -7.45
CA GLY A 296 19.11 6.62 -7.80
C GLY A 296 19.29 6.86 -9.30
N LYS A 297 20.20 7.79 -9.65
CA LYS A 297 20.41 8.20 -11.04
C LYS A 297 21.07 7.10 -11.88
N GLY A 298 20.43 6.73 -12.99
CA GLY A 298 21.00 5.78 -13.95
C GLY A 298 20.54 4.34 -13.77
N TYR A 299 19.61 4.11 -12.86
CA TYR A 299 18.97 2.82 -12.66
C TYR A 299 17.46 2.96 -12.83
N ASP A 300 16.85 1.96 -13.44
CA ASP A 300 15.41 1.77 -13.50
C ASP A 300 14.99 0.91 -12.31
N CYS A 301 13.90 1.26 -11.64
CA CYS A 301 13.28 0.46 -10.60
C CYS A 301 12.38 -0.60 -11.28
N GLU A 302 12.49 -1.84 -10.84
CA GLU A 302 11.67 -2.98 -11.25
C GLU A 302 11.04 -3.59 -10.01
N ASN A 303 9.71 -3.56 -9.91
CA ASN A 303 8.99 -4.20 -8.83
C ASN A 303 9.10 -5.72 -8.95
N ILE A 304 9.36 -6.39 -7.82
CA ILE A 304 9.38 -7.84 -7.69
C ILE A 304 8.60 -8.23 -6.42
N PRO A 305 7.98 -9.40 -6.35
CA PRO A 305 7.18 -9.78 -5.20
C PRO A 305 7.90 -9.59 -3.86
N GLY A 306 7.35 -8.73 -3.00
CA GLY A 306 7.87 -8.39 -1.67
C GLY A 306 9.08 -7.48 -1.64
N ASN A 307 9.52 -6.92 -2.77
CA ASN A 307 10.68 -6.03 -2.83
C ASN A 307 10.80 -5.34 -4.19
N PHE A 308 11.81 -4.52 -4.37
CA PHE A 308 12.17 -3.95 -5.66
C PHE A 308 13.61 -4.28 -6.05
N ARG A 309 13.89 -4.20 -7.34
CA ARG A 309 15.24 -4.40 -7.90
C ARG A 309 15.65 -3.20 -8.74
N CYS A 310 16.92 -2.80 -8.57
CA CYS A 310 17.50 -1.74 -9.37
C CYS A 310 18.23 -2.30 -10.59
N LYS A 311 17.71 -1.98 -11.80
CA LYS A 311 18.28 -2.44 -13.07
C LYS A 311 19.04 -1.29 -13.74
N SER A 312 20.31 -1.53 -14.06
CA SER A 312 21.13 -0.52 -14.74
C SER A 312 20.55 -0.21 -16.14
N ASN A 313 20.30 1.07 -16.42
CA ASN A 313 19.81 1.52 -17.73
C ASN A 313 20.94 1.76 -18.75
N LYS A 314 22.18 1.30 -18.49
CA LYS A 314 23.31 1.43 -19.39
C LYS A 314 23.00 0.88 -20.78
N ASN A 315 22.31 -0.26 -20.85
CA ASN A 315 21.95 -0.90 -22.14
C ASN A 315 20.93 -0.06 -22.92
N LYS A 316 19.99 0.61 -22.28
CA LYS A 316 19.05 1.54 -22.96
C LYS A 316 19.79 2.75 -23.51
N ARG A 317 20.72 3.33 -22.76
CA ARG A 317 21.56 4.44 -23.23
C ARG A 317 22.43 4.05 -24.41
N LEU A 318 23.05 2.84 -24.34
CA LEU A 318 23.84 2.30 -25.46
C LEU A 318 22.97 2.10 -26.71
N ALA A 319 21.77 1.54 -26.56
CA ALA A 319 20.84 1.36 -27.67
C ALA A 319 20.40 2.69 -28.30
N ILE A 320 20.15 3.73 -27.49
CA ILE A 320 19.82 5.07 -27.98
C ILE A 320 20.99 5.68 -28.73
N ILE A 321 22.23 5.60 -28.21
CA ILE A 321 23.44 6.12 -28.86
C ILE A 321 23.66 5.39 -30.20
N LEU A 322 23.55 4.06 -30.24
CA LEU A 322 23.67 3.27 -31.46
C LEU A 322 22.57 3.63 -32.47
N GLY A 323 21.34 3.80 -32.02
CA GLY A 323 20.22 4.21 -32.88
C GLY A 323 20.42 5.58 -33.51
N ILE A 324 20.87 6.56 -32.72
CA ILE A 324 21.20 7.91 -33.22
C ILE A 324 22.34 7.88 -34.19
N SER A 325 23.42 7.13 -33.91
CA SER A 325 24.60 7.03 -34.78
C SER A 325 24.29 6.34 -36.12
N LEU A 326 23.49 5.28 -36.10
CA LEU A 326 23.01 4.61 -37.35
C LEU A 326 22.10 5.52 -38.15
N GLY A 327 21.17 6.23 -37.48
CA GLY A 327 20.28 7.18 -38.15
C GLY A 327 21.03 8.33 -38.81
N PHE A 328 22.04 8.89 -38.14
CA PHE A 328 22.87 9.94 -38.68
C PHE A 328 23.74 9.44 -39.83
N GLY A 329 24.30 8.24 -39.76
CA GLY A 329 25.04 7.60 -40.83
C GLY A 329 24.21 7.40 -42.09
N LEU A 330 22.96 6.99 -41.94
CA LEU A 330 22.00 6.86 -43.05
C LEU A 330 21.67 8.20 -43.71
N LEU A 331 21.47 9.23 -42.92
CA LEU A 331 21.21 10.59 -43.44
C LEU A 331 22.40 11.12 -44.24
N VAL A 332 23.64 10.92 -43.75
CA VAL A 332 24.87 11.30 -44.47
C VAL A 332 25.01 10.53 -45.76
N ALA A 333 24.75 9.21 -45.75
CA ALA A 333 24.81 8.38 -46.95
C ALA A 333 23.79 8.84 -48.05
N ILE A 334 22.55 9.13 -47.62
CA ILE A 334 21.51 9.67 -48.53
C ILE A 334 21.94 11.03 -49.06
N GLY A 335 22.43 11.94 -48.20
CA GLY A 335 22.93 13.24 -48.58
C GLY A 335 24.09 13.16 -49.60
N ALA A 336 25.07 12.29 -49.34
CA ALA A 336 26.20 12.04 -50.22
C ALA A 336 25.75 11.46 -51.59
N TRP A 337 24.79 10.53 -51.59
CA TRP A 337 24.20 10.02 -52.82
C TRP A 337 23.48 11.07 -53.64
N TRP A 338 22.71 11.95 -53.01
CA TRP A 338 22.05 13.08 -53.62
C TRP A 338 23.05 14.09 -54.22
N LEU A 339 24.11 14.41 -53.43
CA LEU A 339 25.18 15.30 -53.87
C LEU A 339 25.92 14.72 -55.08
N TYR A 340 26.27 13.42 -55.04
CA TYR A 340 26.86 12.71 -56.16
C TYR A 340 26.00 12.78 -57.42
N LYS A 341 24.72 12.52 -57.29
CA LYS A 341 23.75 12.61 -58.40
C LYS A 341 23.62 14.00 -58.95
N PHE A 342 23.63 15.01 -58.07
CA PHE A 342 23.61 16.41 -58.47
C PHE A 342 24.91 16.82 -59.22
N ILE A 343 26.07 16.47 -58.70
CA ILE A 343 27.35 16.76 -59.35
C ILE A 343 27.42 16.05 -60.71
N ARG A 344 26.99 14.81 -60.80
CA ARG A 344 26.93 14.07 -62.09
C ARG A 344 26.04 14.79 -63.09
N LYS A 345 24.85 15.23 -62.70
CA LYS A 345 23.94 15.99 -63.55
C LYS A 345 24.55 17.34 -64.01
N GLN A 346 25.23 18.02 -63.10
CA GLN A 346 25.96 19.27 -63.47
C GLN A 346 27.10 19.02 -64.46
N ARG A 347 27.85 17.94 -64.34
CA ARG A 347 28.90 17.51 -65.26
C ARG A 347 28.33 17.19 -66.67
N GLU A 348 27.18 16.53 -66.74
CA GLU A 348 26.50 16.26 -68.04
C GLU A 348 26.03 17.53 -68.67
N ILE A 349 25.47 18.49 -67.93
CA ILE A 349 25.05 19.79 -68.42
C ILE A 349 26.28 20.58 -68.98
N LYS A 350 27.39 20.59 -68.19
CA LYS A 350 28.62 21.24 -68.66
C LYS A 350 29.19 20.58 -69.89
N ARG A 351 29.19 19.26 -70.02
CA ARG A 351 29.62 18.55 -71.26
C ARG A 351 28.77 18.89 -72.44
N LYS A 352 27.45 18.97 -72.27
CA LYS A 352 26.52 19.38 -73.35
C LYS A 352 26.72 20.85 -73.81
N LYS A 353 27.00 21.73 -72.78
CA LYS A 353 27.34 23.13 -73.07
C LYS A 353 28.67 23.25 -73.84
N PHE A 354 29.68 22.51 -73.38
CA PHE A 354 31.01 22.51 -74.05
C PHE A 354 30.97 21.94 -75.46
N SER A 355 30.19 20.88 -75.68
CA SER A 355 29.96 20.30 -77.01
C SER A 355 29.25 21.32 -78.01
N LYS A 356 28.32 22.10 -77.41
CA LYS A 356 27.65 23.15 -78.20
C LYS A 356 28.57 24.35 -78.55
N LEU A 357 29.44 24.73 -77.61
CA LEU A 357 30.39 25.85 -77.79
C LEU A 357 31.56 25.49 -78.67
N ASN A 358 32.01 24.22 -78.71
CA ASN A 358 33.16 23.78 -79.55
C ASN A 358 32.76 23.31 -80.96
N GLY A 359 31.79 23.93 -81.51
CA GLY A 359 31.59 23.85 -82.97
C GLY A 359 30.83 22.59 -83.44
N GLY A 360 30.29 21.73 -82.58
CA GLY A 360 29.50 20.57 -82.97
C GLY A 360 28.28 20.94 -83.77
N LEU A 361 27.71 22.13 -83.56
CA LEU A 361 26.59 22.70 -84.32
C LEU A 361 27.06 23.32 -85.62
N LEU A 362 28.22 23.94 -85.64
CA LEU A 362 28.85 24.52 -86.84
C LEU A 362 29.24 23.45 -87.86
N MET A 363 29.78 22.34 -87.40
CA MET A 363 30.13 21.20 -88.23
C MET A 363 28.91 20.51 -88.83
N GLN A 364 27.81 20.42 -88.07
CA GLN A 364 26.53 19.88 -88.55
C GLN A 364 25.83 20.83 -89.50
N GLN A 365 25.95 22.15 -89.32
CA GLN A 365 25.46 23.15 -90.29
C GLN A 365 26.29 23.20 -91.54
N GLN A 366 27.62 23.04 -91.47
CA GLN A 366 28.48 22.96 -92.64
C GLN A 366 28.21 21.71 -93.50
N LEU A 367 27.85 20.59 -92.88
CA LEU A 367 27.50 19.36 -93.53
C LEU A 367 26.12 19.46 -94.25
N VAL A 368 25.19 20.25 -93.73
CA VAL A 368 23.87 20.47 -94.29
C VAL A 368 23.90 21.56 -95.42
N SER A 369 24.82 22.53 -95.37
CA SER A 369 24.96 23.59 -96.39
C SER A 369 25.81 23.20 -97.58
N ASN A 370 26.48 22.09 -97.59
CA ASN A 370 27.27 21.52 -98.63
C ASN A 370 26.52 20.37 -99.34
N GLU A 371 25.25 20.61 -99.72
CA GLU A 371 24.51 19.74 -100.62
C GLU A 371 25.06 19.88 -102.01
N GLY A 372 26.15 19.30 -102.30
CA GLY A 372 26.73 19.18 -103.65
C GLY A 372 27.99 18.25 -103.60
N ASN A 373 27.77 16.98 -103.82
CA ASN A 373 28.81 15.95 -104.04
C ASN A 373 29.76 15.55 -102.89
N ILE A 374 29.23 14.86 -101.92
CA ILE A 374 29.98 13.79 -101.27
C ILE A 374 28.97 12.70 -100.82
N GLU A 375 28.86 11.69 -101.63
CA GLU A 375 28.25 10.42 -101.28
C GLU A 375 29.00 9.82 -100.09
N ASN A 376 28.22 9.43 -99.01
CA ASN A 376 28.65 8.52 -97.95
C ASN A 376 29.53 9.01 -96.79
N THR A 377 29.43 10.22 -96.29
CA THR A 377 30.01 10.56 -95.02
C THR A 377 28.93 10.51 -93.93
N ARG A 378 28.96 9.48 -93.12
CA ARG A 378 28.07 9.28 -91.96
C ARG A 378 28.77 9.72 -90.66
N VAL A 379 28.22 10.67 -89.93
CA VAL A 379 28.75 11.13 -88.67
C VAL A 379 28.33 10.14 -87.62
N PHE A 380 29.25 9.43 -87.07
CA PHE A 380 28.99 8.48 -85.95
C PHE A 380 29.11 9.21 -84.63
N SER A 381 28.19 8.93 -83.69
CA SER A 381 28.31 9.40 -82.32
C SER A 381 29.39 8.64 -81.62
N SER A 382 30.08 9.27 -80.59
CA SER A 382 31.10 8.59 -79.80
C SER A 382 30.64 7.22 -79.23
N LYS A 383 29.36 7.06 -79.01
CA LYS A 383 28.76 5.83 -78.45
C LYS A 383 28.62 4.75 -79.53
N GLU A 384 28.42 5.10 -80.79
CA GLU A 384 28.39 4.15 -81.91
C GLU A 384 29.78 3.67 -82.27
N LEU A 385 30.79 4.59 -82.19
CA LEU A 385 32.20 4.19 -82.39
C LEU A 385 32.71 3.24 -81.29
N GLU A 386 32.33 3.50 -80.06
CA GLU A 386 32.70 2.67 -78.90
C GLU A 386 32.10 1.25 -78.99
N ARG A 387 30.84 1.13 -79.41
CA ARG A 387 30.20 -0.16 -79.71
C ARG A 387 30.82 -0.90 -80.91
N ALA A 388 31.25 -0.19 -81.94
CA ALA A 388 31.88 -0.79 -83.09
C ALA A 388 33.32 -1.27 -82.81
N THR A 389 34.03 -0.63 -81.85
CA THR A 389 35.37 -1.01 -81.45
C THR A 389 35.41 -2.13 -80.41
N GLU A 390 34.42 -2.15 -79.52
CA GLU A 390 34.32 -3.24 -78.52
C GLU A 390 33.98 -4.62 -79.15
N ASN A 391 33.16 -4.62 -80.24
CA ASN A 391 32.83 -5.84 -80.95
C ASN A 391 34.03 -6.43 -81.78
N LYS A 392 35.13 -5.68 -81.95
CA LYS A 392 36.31 -6.18 -82.69
C LYS A 392 37.37 -6.81 -81.81
N SER A 393 37.27 -6.64 -80.45
CA SER A 393 38.23 -7.26 -79.49
C SER A 393 37.83 -8.66 -79.07
N ILE A 394 36.71 -9.20 -79.56
CA ILE A 394 36.21 -10.54 -79.18
C ILE A 394 36.45 -11.58 -80.30
N ALA A 395 37.13 -11.19 -81.43
CA ALA A 395 37.35 -12.06 -82.57
C ALA A 395 38.85 -12.22 -82.92
N THR A 396 39.69 -12.38 -81.81
CA THR A 396 41.04 -12.93 -81.92
C THR A 396 41.32 -13.82 -80.71
#